data_86b160406712159354bac99f002962cb
#
_entry.id   86b160406712159354bac99f002962cb
#
_cell.length_a   1.000
_cell.length_b   1.000
_cell.length_c   1.000
_cell.angle_alpha   90.00
_cell.angle_beta   90.00
_cell.angle_gamma   90.00
#
_symmetry.space_group_name_H-M   'P 1'
#
loop_
_entity.id
_entity.type
_entity.pdbx_description
1 polymer ?
#
loop_
_entity_poly.entity_id
_entity_poly.type
_entity_poly.pdbx_seq_one_letter_code
_entity_poly.pdbx_strand_id
1 'polypeptide(L)'
;MDFINYTLFTIGGDTPVLLIDLLTSVVGLTCVFLAGRNSKYNFWVGYLYSFLLLLMFWNKNLYANLLLQPISLGINVLGHYRWTHPRKEEQSSEDSSALKVTMLGWKQRILAVASVFVIAAGWGWFISLAGNAIFPGKIPSDPIPYLDACVTVLILVAQFLSALKKWDCWIAWLLVNVFQLAMHVSVGHVFMPIVCGLYLVNGIWSLITWSGLYKKKA
;
A
#
# COMPACT_ATOMS: atom_id res chain seq x y z
N MET A 1 -21.57 -14.06 -8.17
CA MET A 1 -20.36 -13.21 -8.22
C MET A 1 -20.27 -12.34 -9.49
N ASP A 2 -21.29 -12.33 -10.31
CA ASP A 2 -21.29 -11.64 -11.61
C ASP A 2 -21.22 -10.11 -11.51
N PHE A 3 -21.72 -9.55 -10.41
CA PHE A 3 -21.70 -8.10 -10.15
C PHE A 3 -20.26 -7.51 -10.02
N ILE A 4 -19.35 -8.27 -9.44
CA ILE A 4 -17.95 -7.82 -9.23
C ILE A 4 -17.18 -7.77 -10.55
N ASN A 5 -17.52 -8.67 -11.47
CA ASN A 5 -16.92 -8.79 -12.81
C ASN A 5 -17.62 -7.94 -13.88
N TYR A 6 -18.56 -7.11 -13.47
CA TYR A 6 -19.26 -6.23 -14.41
C TYR A 6 -18.27 -5.25 -15.04
N THR A 7 -18.13 -5.32 -16.36
CA THR A 7 -17.32 -4.38 -17.14
C THR A 7 -18.06 -3.04 -17.25
N LEU A 8 -17.48 -1.98 -16.67
CA LEU A 8 -18.06 -0.66 -16.74
C LEU A 8 -17.82 -0.01 -18.10
N PHE A 9 -16.58 -0.09 -18.56
CA PHE A 9 -16.15 0.44 -19.86
C PHE A 9 -14.81 -0.18 -20.26
N THR A 10 -14.41 0.00 -21.51
CA THR A 10 -13.09 -0.39 -22.03
C THR A 10 -12.27 0.85 -22.36
N ILE A 11 -10.98 0.83 -22.02
CA ILE A 11 -10.04 1.92 -22.34
C ILE A 11 -8.94 1.37 -23.24
N GLY A 12 -8.54 2.16 -24.26
CA GLY A 12 -7.40 1.79 -25.12
C GLY A 12 -7.66 0.61 -26.05
N GLY A 13 -8.93 0.40 -26.42
CA GLY A 13 -9.37 -0.62 -27.38
C GLY A 13 -9.91 -1.88 -26.73
N ASP A 14 -9.17 -2.59 -25.86
CA ASP A 14 -9.57 -3.91 -25.37
C ASP A 14 -9.38 -4.18 -23.89
N THR A 15 -8.92 -3.17 -23.09
CA THR A 15 -8.70 -3.40 -21.65
C THR A 15 -9.98 -3.09 -20.86
N PRO A 16 -10.70 -4.11 -20.35
CA PRO A 16 -11.91 -3.89 -19.58
C PRO A 16 -11.56 -3.32 -18.19
N VAL A 17 -12.25 -2.27 -17.79
CA VAL A 17 -12.24 -1.74 -16.42
C VAL A 17 -13.44 -2.33 -15.69
N LEU A 18 -13.17 -3.21 -14.73
CA LEU A 18 -14.21 -3.86 -13.94
C LEU A 18 -14.70 -2.95 -12.82
N LEU A 19 -15.92 -3.14 -12.37
CA LEU A 19 -16.48 -2.42 -11.24
C LEU A 19 -15.59 -2.55 -9.99
N ILE A 20 -15.03 -3.73 -9.74
CA ILE A 20 -14.13 -3.94 -8.61
C ILE A 20 -12.83 -3.11 -8.71
N ASP A 21 -12.30 -2.89 -9.93
CA ASP A 21 -11.10 -2.08 -10.14
C ASP A 21 -11.38 -0.60 -9.82
N LEU A 22 -12.53 -0.10 -10.23
CA LEU A 22 -12.95 1.27 -9.91
C LEU A 22 -13.21 1.44 -8.41
N LEU A 23 -13.95 0.52 -7.79
CA LEU A 23 -14.26 0.57 -6.36
C LEU A 23 -12.99 0.53 -5.50
N THR A 24 -12.08 -0.42 -5.79
CA THR A 24 -10.81 -0.51 -5.06
C THR A 24 -9.95 0.75 -5.26
N SER A 25 -9.92 1.31 -6.47
CA SER A 25 -9.17 2.54 -6.76
C SER A 25 -9.73 3.75 -5.99
N VAL A 26 -11.06 3.94 -6.00
CA VAL A 26 -11.71 5.07 -5.30
C VAL A 26 -11.55 4.94 -3.79
N VAL A 27 -11.80 3.75 -3.22
CA VAL A 27 -11.67 3.52 -1.78
C VAL A 27 -10.21 3.61 -1.34
N GLY A 28 -9.26 3.08 -2.13
CA GLY A 28 -7.83 3.18 -1.87
C GLY A 28 -7.34 4.63 -1.90
N LEU A 29 -7.70 5.41 -2.92
CA LEU A 29 -7.37 6.85 -3.00
C LEU A 29 -7.95 7.62 -1.82
N THR A 30 -9.19 7.33 -1.42
CA THR A 30 -9.84 7.95 -0.24
C THR A 30 -9.08 7.60 1.03
N CYS A 31 -8.68 6.34 1.20
CA CYS A 31 -7.90 5.88 2.36
C CYS A 31 -6.59 6.66 2.48
N VAL A 32 -5.80 6.72 1.39
CA VAL A 32 -4.48 7.38 1.38
C VAL A 32 -4.62 8.90 1.50
N PHE A 33 -5.67 9.49 0.92
CA PHE A 33 -5.98 10.91 1.10
C PHE A 33 -6.26 11.26 2.57
N LEU A 34 -7.08 10.46 3.26
CA LEU A 34 -7.37 10.65 4.68
C LEU A 34 -6.12 10.46 5.54
N ALA A 35 -5.27 9.48 5.22
CA ALA A 35 -3.99 9.27 5.88
C ALA A 35 -3.08 10.49 5.72
N GLY A 36 -2.99 11.06 4.52
CA GLY A 36 -2.23 12.28 4.22
C GLY A 36 -2.70 13.50 5.01
N ARG A 37 -4.01 13.59 5.25
CA ARG A 37 -4.64 14.60 6.11
C ARG A 37 -4.53 14.31 7.61
N ASN A 38 -3.75 13.30 8.01
CA ASN A 38 -3.59 12.91 9.41
C ASN A 38 -4.91 12.49 10.09
N SER A 39 -5.89 12.03 9.33
CA SER A 39 -7.19 11.63 9.82
C SER A 39 -7.21 10.16 10.25
N LYS A 40 -7.66 9.88 11.47
CA LYS A 40 -7.84 8.51 11.98
C LYS A 40 -8.91 7.70 11.23
N TYR A 41 -9.79 8.37 10.48
CA TYR A 41 -10.82 7.71 9.67
C TYR A 41 -10.23 6.92 8.48
N ASN A 42 -8.95 7.14 8.13
CA ASN A 42 -8.26 6.35 7.12
C ASN A 42 -8.31 4.84 7.42
N PHE A 43 -8.28 4.44 8.70
CA PHE A 43 -8.28 3.03 9.11
C PHE A 43 -9.63 2.35 8.84
N TRP A 44 -10.75 3.06 9.04
CA TRP A 44 -12.06 2.53 8.71
C TRP A 44 -12.23 2.32 7.22
N VAL A 45 -11.79 3.29 6.41
CA VAL A 45 -11.74 3.16 4.96
C VAL A 45 -10.73 2.07 4.55
N GLY A 46 -9.62 1.94 5.29
CA GLY A 46 -8.62 0.90 5.10
C GLY A 46 -9.16 -0.52 5.33
N TYR A 47 -10.06 -0.74 6.28
CA TYR A 47 -10.74 -2.03 6.45
C TYR A 47 -11.63 -2.37 5.26
N LEU A 48 -12.42 -1.40 4.78
CA LEU A 48 -13.22 -1.58 3.57
C LEU A 48 -12.31 -1.86 2.36
N TYR A 49 -11.21 -1.13 2.22
CA TYR A 49 -10.23 -1.32 1.15
C TYR A 49 -9.62 -2.72 1.19
N SER A 50 -9.19 -3.20 2.37
CA SER A 50 -8.65 -4.55 2.54
C SER A 50 -9.66 -5.62 2.16
N PHE A 51 -10.93 -5.44 2.50
CA PHE A 51 -12.00 -6.36 2.10
C PHE A 51 -12.20 -6.39 0.58
N LEU A 52 -12.22 -5.23 -0.07
CA LEU A 52 -12.34 -5.14 -1.53
C LEU A 52 -11.13 -5.77 -2.23
N LEU A 53 -9.92 -5.58 -1.70
CA LEU A 53 -8.70 -6.22 -2.21
C LEU A 53 -8.74 -7.74 -2.09
N LEU A 54 -9.25 -8.28 -0.97
CA LEU A 54 -9.45 -9.73 -0.82
C LEU A 54 -10.37 -10.27 -1.91
N LEU A 55 -11.50 -9.62 -2.16
CA LEU A 55 -12.43 -10.00 -3.22
C LEU A 55 -11.79 -9.91 -4.61
N MET A 56 -11.07 -8.80 -4.87
CA MET A 56 -10.39 -8.57 -6.15
C MET A 56 -9.31 -9.61 -6.42
N PHE A 57 -8.44 -9.88 -5.44
CA PHE A 57 -7.34 -10.83 -5.60
C PHE A 57 -7.85 -12.28 -5.75
N TRP A 58 -8.88 -12.64 -4.98
CA TRP A 58 -9.54 -13.93 -5.14
C TRP A 58 -10.11 -14.10 -6.55
N ASN A 59 -10.84 -13.08 -7.03
CA ASN A 59 -11.50 -13.13 -8.33
C ASN A 59 -10.51 -13.14 -9.51
N LYS A 60 -9.39 -12.41 -9.38
CA LYS A 60 -8.33 -12.35 -10.41
C LYS A 60 -7.29 -13.47 -10.28
N ASN A 61 -7.49 -14.43 -9.36
CA ASN A 61 -6.54 -15.52 -9.07
C ASN A 61 -5.14 -15.02 -8.68
N LEU A 62 -5.04 -13.85 -8.03
CA LEU A 62 -3.79 -13.27 -7.57
C LEU A 62 -3.44 -13.79 -6.17
N TYR A 63 -3.19 -15.09 -6.06
CA TYR A 63 -3.03 -15.81 -4.79
C TYR A 63 -1.83 -15.33 -3.97
N ALA A 64 -0.73 -14.91 -4.61
CA ALA A 64 0.42 -14.35 -3.91
C ALA A 64 0.06 -13.08 -3.14
N ASN A 65 -0.70 -12.17 -3.78
CA ASN A 65 -1.21 -10.95 -3.14
C ASN A 65 -2.27 -11.27 -2.08
N LEU A 66 -3.09 -12.29 -2.30
CA LEU A 66 -4.10 -12.74 -1.33
C LEU A 66 -3.44 -13.21 -0.02
N LEU A 67 -2.33 -13.97 -0.10
CA LEU A 67 -1.58 -14.45 1.07
C LEU A 67 -1.00 -13.32 1.93
N LEU A 68 -0.75 -12.16 1.35
CA LEU A 68 -0.21 -10.99 2.07
C LEU A 68 -1.29 -10.14 2.74
N GLN A 69 -2.58 -10.32 2.38
CA GLN A 69 -3.66 -9.51 2.94
C GLN A 69 -3.83 -9.62 4.46
N PRO A 70 -3.68 -10.80 5.11
CA PRO A 70 -3.71 -10.89 6.56
C PRO A 70 -2.64 -10.04 7.24
N ILE A 71 -1.43 -9.96 6.67
CA ILE A 71 -0.32 -9.13 7.18
C ILE A 71 -0.68 -7.64 7.03
N SER A 72 -1.15 -7.24 5.85
CA SER A 72 -1.60 -5.87 5.58
C SER A 72 -2.74 -5.44 6.51
N LEU A 73 -3.72 -6.32 6.72
CA LEU A 73 -4.81 -6.09 7.67
C LEU A 73 -4.31 -5.94 9.11
N GLY A 74 -3.37 -6.80 9.53
CA GLY A 74 -2.73 -6.71 10.85
C GLY A 74 -2.01 -5.37 11.05
N ILE A 75 -1.30 -4.88 10.04
CA ILE A 75 -0.66 -3.55 10.06
C ILE A 75 -1.71 -2.44 10.17
N ASN A 76 -2.85 -2.56 9.47
CA ASN A 76 -3.94 -1.59 9.55
C ASN A 76 -4.55 -1.55 10.96
N VAL A 77 -4.78 -2.71 11.59
CA VAL A 77 -5.25 -2.83 12.98
C VAL A 77 -4.24 -2.20 13.94
N LEU A 78 -2.95 -2.51 13.78
CA LEU A 78 -1.88 -1.91 14.59
C LEU A 78 -1.89 -0.38 14.46
N GLY A 79 -1.98 0.13 13.24
CA GLY A 79 -2.02 1.57 12.97
C GLY A 79 -3.24 2.23 13.62
N HIS A 80 -4.43 1.63 13.46
CA HIS A 80 -5.66 2.11 14.08
C HIS A 80 -5.51 2.22 15.61
N TYR A 81 -5.02 1.17 16.25
CA TYR A 81 -4.78 1.16 17.69
C TYR A 81 -3.77 2.25 18.11
N ARG A 82 -2.61 2.34 17.42
CA ARG A 82 -1.55 3.29 17.74
C ARG A 82 -1.98 4.76 17.57
N TRP A 83 -2.75 5.06 16.53
CA TRP A 83 -3.20 6.42 16.28
C TRP A 83 -4.31 6.87 17.23
N THR A 84 -5.08 5.92 17.79
CA THR A 84 -6.17 6.22 18.73
C THR A 84 -5.76 6.10 20.20
N HIS A 85 -4.67 5.34 20.50
CA HIS A 85 -4.16 5.11 21.85
C HIS A 85 -2.66 5.43 21.95
N PRO A 86 -2.24 6.69 21.72
CA PRO A 86 -0.83 7.05 21.82
C PRO A 86 -0.37 7.02 23.28
N ARG A 87 0.87 6.54 23.52
CA ARG A 87 1.51 6.63 24.83
C ARG A 87 1.79 8.10 25.19
N LYS A 88 1.86 8.45 26.46
CA LYS A 88 2.09 9.84 26.92
C LYS A 88 3.29 10.52 26.23
N GLU A 89 4.38 9.79 26.02
CA GLU A 89 5.61 10.27 25.36
C GLU A 89 5.45 10.45 23.82
N GLU A 90 4.44 9.80 23.25
CA GLU A 90 4.19 9.80 21.80
C GLU A 90 3.01 10.71 21.41
N GLN A 91 2.42 11.40 22.38
CA GLN A 91 1.30 12.31 22.16
C GLN A 91 1.74 13.57 21.40
N SER A 92 0.80 14.12 20.62
CA SER A 92 1.00 15.39 19.96
C SER A 92 0.93 16.53 20.98
N SER A 93 1.75 17.58 20.80
CA SER A 93 1.70 18.78 21.63
C SER A 93 0.42 19.60 21.42
N GLU A 94 -0.21 19.52 20.24
CA GLU A 94 -1.45 20.22 19.91
C GLU A 94 -2.70 19.44 20.33
N ASP A 95 -2.62 18.11 20.35
CA ASP A 95 -3.72 17.21 20.72
C ASP A 95 -3.16 15.98 21.43
N SER A 96 -3.37 15.89 22.73
CA SER A 96 -2.94 14.77 23.56
C SER A 96 -3.59 13.43 23.19
N SER A 97 -4.71 13.46 22.47
CA SER A 97 -5.36 12.25 21.93
C SER A 97 -4.75 11.75 20.63
N ALA A 98 -3.85 12.52 20.00
CA ALA A 98 -3.28 12.20 18.71
C ALA A 98 -1.81 11.76 18.80
N LEU A 99 -1.46 10.70 18.07
CA LEU A 99 -0.08 10.25 17.90
C LEU A 99 0.74 11.31 17.14
N LYS A 100 1.95 11.63 17.60
CA LYS A 100 2.85 12.60 16.94
C LYS A 100 3.49 12.02 15.68
N VAL A 101 3.71 12.88 14.67
CA VAL A 101 4.54 12.54 13.50
C VAL A 101 6.01 12.55 13.92
N THR A 102 6.74 11.51 13.57
CA THR A 102 8.19 11.38 13.85
C THR A 102 8.94 10.96 12.60
N MET A 103 10.25 11.10 12.59
CA MET A 103 11.13 10.62 11.52
C MET A 103 11.94 9.41 11.98
N LEU A 104 12.38 8.58 11.04
CA LEU A 104 13.35 7.53 11.30
C LEU A 104 14.73 8.13 11.50
N GLY A 105 15.50 7.59 12.45
CA GLY A 105 16.93 7.85 12.56
C GLY A 105 17.69 7.21 11.39
N TRP A 106 18.94 7.67 11.12
CA TRP A 106 19.73 7.18 9.99
C TRP A 106 19.91 5.66 9.99
N LYS A 107 20.23 5.08 11.15
CA LYS A 107 20.38 3.62 11.31
C LYS A 107 19.07 2.87 10.98
N GLN A 108 17.93 3.42 11.40
CA GLN A 108 16.61 2.82 11.12
C GLN A 108 16.26 2.89 9.62
N ARG A 109 16.66 3.96 8.92
CA ARG A 109 16.50 4.08 7.46
C ARG A 109 17.29 3.01 6.73
N ILE A 110 18.57 2.82 7.09
CA ILE A 110 19.41 1.76 6.51
C ILE A 110 18.77 0.39 6.77
N LEU A 111 18.33 0.14 8.01
CA LEU A 111 17.68 -1.12 8.35
C LEU A 111 16.38 -1.34 7.54
N ALA A 112 15.55 -0.29 7.38
CA ALA A 112 14.32 -0.37 6.59
C ALA A 112 14.60 -0.70 5.12
N VAL A 113 15.61 -0.05 4.52
CA VAL A 113 16.01 -0.34 3.13
C VAL A 113 16.58 -1.76 3.01
N ALA A 114 17.49 -2.16 3.90
CA ALA A 114 18.04 -3.52 3.90
C ALA A 114 16.96 -4.59 4.07
N SER A 115 15.98 -4.34 4.96
CA SER A 115 14.88 -5.28 5.19
C SER A 115 14.01 -5.47 3.94
N VAL A 116 13.81 -4.44 3.12
CA VAL A 116 13.07 -4.56 1.85
C VAL A 116 13.77 -5.60 0.94
N PHE A 117 15.08 -5.48 0.75
CA PHE A 117 15.81 -6.39 -0.14
C PHE A 117 15.86 -7.82 0.40
N VAL A 118 16.13 -7.99 1.71
CA VAL A 118 16.23 -9.33 2.33
C VAL A 118 14.86 -10.03 2.31
N ILE A 119 13.79 -9.34 2.70
CA ILE A 119 12.45 -9.93 2.73
C ILE A 119 11.94 -10.18 1.31
N ALA A 120 12.20 -9.26 0.35
CA ALA A 120 11.82 -9.44 -1.04
C ALA A 120 12.54 -10.63 -1.69
N ALA A 121 13.83 -10.83 -1.41
CA ALA A 121 14.56 -12.01 -1.88
C ALA A 121 13.96 -13.30 -1.30
N GLY A 122 13.68 -13.33 0.01
CA GLY A 122 13.03 -14.47 0.67
C GLY A 122 11.61 -14.72 0.16
N TRP A 123 10.82 -13.67 -0.05
CA TRP A 123 9.46 -13.78 -0.57
C TRP A 123 9.45 -14.25 -2.03
N GLY A 124 10.28 -13.67 -2.89
CA GLY A 124 10.42 -14.10 -4.28
C GLY A 124 10.87 -15.56 -4.39
N TRP A 125 11.83 -15.98 -3.56
CA TRP A 125 12.27 -17.38 -3.48
C TRP A 125 11.13 -18.29 -2.99
N PHE A 126 10.40 -17.90 -1.92
CA PHE A 126 9.28 -18.68 -1.40
C PHE A 126 8.18 -18.86 -2.45
N ILE A 127 7.77 -17.80 -3.15
CA ILE A 127 6.74 -17.88 -4.19
C ILE A 127 7.20 -18.74 -5.36
N SER A 128 8.46 -18.65 -5.78
CA SER A 128 8.98 -19.46 -6.89
C SER A 128 9.02 -20.95 -6.57
N LEU A 129 9.31 -21.33 -5.32
CA LEU A 129 9.37 -22.74 -4.88
C LEU A 129 8.03 -23.28 -4.38
N ALA A 130 7.39 -22.54 -3.47
CA ALA A 130 6.19 -23.01 -2.76
C ALA A 130 4.89 -22.64 -3.45
N GLY A 131 4.89 -21.60 -4.32
CA GLY A 131 3.69 -21.13 -4.98
C GLY A 131 2.99 -22.21 -5.78
N ASN A 132 3.74 -22.97 -6.56
CA ASN A 132 3.20 -24.12 -7.32
C ASN A 132 2.78 -25.31 -6.42
N ALA A 133 3.41 -25.48 -5.27
CA ALA A 133 3.04 -26.54 -4.32
C ALA A 133 1.74 -26.19 -3.57
N ILE A 134 1.51 -24.92 -3.23
CA ILE A 134 0.32 -24.46 -2.51
C ILE A 134 -0.87 -24.27 -3.46
N PHE A 135 -0.62 -23.75 -4.67
CA PHE A 135 -1.64 -23.46 -5.69
C PHE A 135 -1.24 -24.05 -7.06
N PRO A 136 -1.28 -25.36 -7.24
CA PRO A 136 -0.80 -26.02 -8.48
C PRO A 136 -1.49 -25.47 -9.73
N GLY A 137 -0.71 -24.93 -10.67
CA GLY A 137 -1.19 -24.41 -11.95
C GLY A 137 -2.04 -23.13 -11.86
N LYS A 138 -2.17 -22.52 -10.66
CA LYS A 138 -2.97 -21.31 -10.46
C LYS A 138 -2.14 -20.04 -10.30
N ILE A 139 -0.85 -20.16 -10.02
CA ILE A 139 0.05 -19.02 -9.98
C ILE A 139 0.65 -18.84 -11.38
N PRO A 140 0.33 -17.73 -12.08
CA PRO A 140 0.94 -17.44 -13.36
C PRO A 140 2.47 -17.32 -13.21
N SER A 141 3.22 -17.73 -14.21
CA SER A 141 4.67 -17.44 -14.26
C SER A 141 4.87 -15.93 -14.36
N ASP A 142 5.45 -15.34 -13.31
CA ASP A 142 5.79 -13.95 -13.31
C ASP A 142 7.13 -13.75 -14.06
N PRO A 143 7.19 -12.88 -15.08
CA PRO A 143 8.43 -12.62 -15.81
C PRO A 143 9.48 -11.89 -14.96
N ILE A 144 9.08 -11.21 -13.88
CA ILE A 144 9.95 -10.38 -13.02
C ILE A 144 9.68 -10.58 -11.52
N PRO A 145 9.69 -11.83 -11.01
CA PRO A 145 9.17 -12.18 -9.68
C PRO A 145 9.87 -11.45 -8.54
N TYR A 146 11.16 -11.17 -8.66
CA TYR A 146 11.89 -10.45 -7.63
C TYR A 146 11.59 -8.95 -7.59
N LEU A 147 11.31 -8.33 -8.75
CA LEU A 147 10.89 -6.94 -8.80
C LEU A 147 9.50 -6.77 -8.19
N ASP A 148 8.57 -7.66 -8.53
CA ASP A 148 7.22 -7.67 -7.96
C ASP A 148 7.26 -7.92 -6.45
N ALA A 149 8.09 -8.86 -6.00
CA ALA A 149 8.34 -9.10 -4.58
C ALA A 149 8.92 -7.86 -3.87
N CYS A 150 9.86 -7.14 -4.50
CA CYS A 150 10.41 -5.89 -3.97
C CYS A 150 9.33 -4.81 -3.80
N VAL A 151 8.51 -4.59 -4.81
CA VAL A 151 7.41 -3.60 -4.75
C VAL A 151 6.41 -3.98 -3.67
N THR A 152 6.05 -5.26 -3.59
CA THR A 152 5.11 -5.78 -2.59
C THR A 152 5.63 -5.60 -1.16
N VAL A 153 6.88 -5.93 -0.90
CA VAL A 153 7.50 -5.74 0.43
C VAL A 153 7.63 -4.25 0.74
N LEU A 154 7.98 -3.42 -0.23
CA LEU A 154 8.04 -1.97 -0.06
C LEU A 154 6.67 -1.38 0.32
N ILE A 155 5.56 -1.90 -0.25
CA ILE A 155 4.19 -1.55 0.16
C ILE A 155 3.96 -1.88 1.64
N LEU A 156 4.31 -3.09 2.10
CA LEU A 156 4.15 -3.49 3.50
C LEU A 156 4.99 -2.62 4.44
N VAL A 157 6.22 -2.30 4.06
CA VAL A 157 7.09 -1.38 4.83
C VAL A 157 6.50 0.02 4.88
N ALA A 158 6.00 0.55 3.76
CA ALA A 158 5.34 1.86 3.72
C ALA A 158 4.09 1.89 4.60
N GLN A 159 3.26 0.84 4.57
CA GLN A 159 2.10 0.69 5.46
C GLN A 159 2.52 0.63 6.94
N PHE A 160 3.55 -0.15 7.27
CA PHE A 160 4.06 -0.27 8.64
C PHE A 160 4.59 1.06 9.18
N LEU A 161 5.38 1.79 8.37
CA LEU A 161 5.85 3.12 8.72
C LEU A 161 4.70 4.12 8.89
N SER A 162 3.66 4.01 8.05
CA SER A 162 2.43 4.80 8.18
C SER A 162 1.69 4.48 9.48
N ALA A 163 1.56 3.20 9.85
CA ALA A 163 0.97 2.75 11.10
C ALA A 163 1.71 3.31 12.33
N LEU A 164 3.04 3.42 12.25
CA LEU A 164 3.88 4.04 13.27
C LEU A 164 3.95 5.57 13.17
N LYS A 165 3.23 6.17 12.23
CA LYS A 165 3.20 7.62 11.96
C LYS A 165 4.58 8.22 11.69
N LYS A 166 5.42 7.48 10.93
CA LYS A 166 6.73 7.93 10.48
C LYS A 166 6.59 8.72 9.17
N TRP A 167 7.15 9.94 9.15
CA TRP A 167 7.17 10.78 7.95
C TRP A 167 7.75 10.06 6.72
N ASP A 168 8.76 9.22 6.95
CA ASP A 168 9.47 8.44 5.92
C ASP A 168 8.54 7.51 5.12
N CYS A 169 7.35 7.18 5.64
CA CYS A 169 6.37 6.37 4.92
C CYS A 169 5.98 6.99 3.56
N TRP A 170 5.94 8.32 3.47
CA TRP A 170 5.57 9.02 2.24
C TRP A 170 6.63 8.91 1.16
N ILE A 171 7.93 8.85 1.54
CA ILE A 171 9.02 8.55 0.59
C ILE A 171 8.85 7.13 0.06
N ALA A 172 8.57 6.15 0.94
CA ALA A 172 8.33 4.78 0.52
C ALA A 172 7.11 4.67 -0.41
N TRP A 173 5.99 5.35 -0.10
CA TRP A 173 4.82 5.39 -0.97
C TRP A 173 5.09 6.04 -2.34
N LEU A 174 5.89 7.11 -2.40
CA LEU A 174 6.28 7.72 -3.68
C LEU A 174 7.09 6.74 -4.52
N LEU A 175 8.05 6.02 -3.93
CA LEU A 175 8.81 4.98 -4.63
C LEU A 175 7.91 3.86 -5.15
N VAL A 176 7.00 3.33 -4.32
CA VAL A 176 6.00 2.32 -4.74
C VAL A 176 5.25 2.81 -5.99
N ASN A 177 4.70 4.02 -5.93
CA ASN A 177 3.87 4.54 -7.03
C ASN A 177 4.68 4.80 -8.30
N VAL A 178 5.96 5.21 -8.21
CA VAL A 178 6.84 5.35 -9.37
C VAL A 178 7.10 3.98 -10.01
N PHE A 179 7.42 2.95 -9.22
CA PHE A 179 7.64 1.60 -9.75
C PHE A 179 6.36 1.02 -10.36
N GLN A 180 5.22 1.15 -9.69
CA GLN A 180 3.95 0.67 -10.22
C GLN A 180 3.54 1.42 -11.50
N LEU A 181 3.74 2.74 -11.56
CA LEU A 181 3.50 3.53 -12.78
C LEU A 181 4.35 2.99 -13.94
N ALA A 182 5.65 2.82 -13.72
CA ALA A 182 6.56 2.29 -14.74
C ALA A 182 6.14 0.88 -15.21
N MET A 183 5.79 -0.01 -14.28
CA MET A 183 5.32 -1.36 -14.60
C MET A 183 4.02 -1.32 -15.42
N HIS A 184 3.02 -0.54 -15.02
CA HIS A 184 1.76 -0.46 -15.73
C HIS A 184 1.91 0.15 -17.13
N VAL A 185 2.75 1.17 -17.27
CA VAL A 185 3.05 1.77 -18.58
C VAL A 185 3.77 0.77 -19.49
N SER A 186 4.74 0.00 -18.98
CA SER A 186 5.49 -0.98 -19.77
C SER A 186 4.62 -2.13 -20.29
N VAL A 187 3.54 -2.47 -19.58
CA VAL A 187 2.58 -3.51 -19.98
C VAL A 187 1.45 -2.95 -20.85
N GLY A 188 1.41 -1.62 -21.08
CA GLY A 188 0.40 -0.96 -21.91
C GLY A 188 -0.96 -0.74 -21.21
N HIS A 189 -1.02 -0.83 -19.89
CA HIS A 189 -2.22 -0.47 -19.14
C HIS A 189 -2.49 1.04 -19.26
N VAL A 190 -3.74 1.45 -19.36
CA VAL A 190 -4.14 2.88 -19.44
C VAL A 190 -4.77 3.38 -18.14
N PHE A 191 -5.65 2.58 -17.52
CA PHE A 191 -6.38 2.98 -16.30
C PHE A 191 -5.46 3.10 -15.08
N MET A 192 -4.64 2.08 -14.82
CA MET A 192 -3.78 2.04 -13.62
C MET A 192 -2.72 3.15 -13.57
N PRO A 193 -2.07 3.56 -14.68
CA PRO A 193 -1.19 4.73 -14.69
C PRO A 193 -1.86 6.02 -14.20
N ILE A 194 -3.13 6.25 -14.56
CA ILE A 194 -3.90 7.42 -14.09
C ILE A 194 -4.06 7.35 -12.56
N VAL A 195 -4.44 6.18 -12.04
CA VAL A 195 -4.58 5.95 -10.60
C VAL A 195 -3.24 6.16 -9.87
N CYS A 196 -2.13 5.61 -10.40
CA CYS A 196 -0.78 5.83 -9.85
C CYS A 196 -0.39 7.31 -9.87
N GLY A 197 -0.74 8.06 -10.91
CA GLY A 197 -0.53 9.51 -10.98
C GLY A 197 -1.27 10.25 -9.86
N LEU A 198 -2.51 9.89 -9.58
CA LEU A 198 -3.27 10.46 -8.45
C LEU A 198 -2.65 10.11 -7.10
N TYR A 199 -2.16 8.89 -6.92
CA TYR A 199 -1.42 8.51 -5.72
C TYR A 199 -0.11 9.30 -5.57
N LEU A 200 0.63 9.56 -6.66
CA LEU A 200 1.85 10.38 -6.63
C LEU A 200 1.55 11.81 -6.20
N VAL A 201 0.54 12.45 -6.78
CA VAL A 201 0.10 13.81 -6.41
C VAL A 201 -0.26 13.86 -4.91
N ASN A 202 -1.08 12.90 -4.45
CA ASN A 202 -1.45 12.81 -3.04
C ASN A 202 -0.23 12.52 -2.15
N GLY A 203 0.70 11.69 -2.59
CA GLY A 203 1.93 11.38 -1.85
C GLY A 203 2.83 12.60 -1.63
N ILE A 204 3.03 13.41 -2.67
CA ILE A 204 3.78 14.67 -2.60
C ILE A 204 3.09 15.64 -1.63
N TRP A 205 1.79 15.83 -1.77
CA TRP A 205 1.01 16.67 -0.87
C TRP A 205 1.13 16.23 0.59
N SER A 206 0.99 14.93 0.83
CA SER A 206 1.07 14.34 2.16
C SER A 206 2.46 14.46 2.77
N LEU A 207 3.52 14.30 1.97
CA LEU A 207 4.91 14.51 2.37
C LEU A 207 5.11 15.95 2.89
N ILE A 208 4.59 16.95 2.16
CA ILE A 208 4.68 18.37 2.55
C ILE A 208 3.87 18.63 3.82
N THR A 209 2.64 18.13 3.89
CA THR A 209 1.75 18.28 5.06
C THR A 209 2.38 17.70 6.31
N TRP A 210 2.91 16.47 6.24
CA TRP A 210 3.54 15.83 7.39
C TRP A 210 4.89 16.46 7.76
N SER A 211 5.61 17.06 6.80
CA SER A 211 6.80 17.87 7.08
C SER A 211 6.46 19.09 7.94
N GLY A 212 5.33 19.74 7.66
CA GLY A 212 4.83 20.85 8.48
C GLY A 212 4.48 20.41 9.90
N LEU A 213 3.79 19.25 10.04
CA LEU A 213 3.45 18.67 11.34
C LEU A 213 4.70 18.26 12.15
N TYR A 214 5.76 17.80 11.49
CA TYR A 214 7.02 17.46 12.14
C TYR A 214 7.77 18.73 12.62
N LYS A 215 7.90 19.75 11.77
CA LYS A 215 8.64 20.99 12.06
C LYS A 215 8.02 21.84 13.17
N LYS A 216 6.71 21.84 13.31
CA LYS A 216 6.02 22.53 14.42
C LYS A 216 6.43 22.02 15.81
N LYS A 217 7.21 20.94 15.89
CA LYS A 217 7.59 20.21 17.11
C LYS A 217 9.08 20.15 17.39
N ALA A 218 9.91 20.59 16.44
CA ALA A 218 11.35 20.80 16.64
C ALA A 218 11.60 22.21 17.22
#